data_1cda74a1da43baf287b9a23f3dfc49ca
#
_entry.id   1cda74a1da43baf287b9a23f3dfc49ca
#
_cell.length_a   1.000
_cell.length_b   1.000
_cell.length_c   1.000
_cell.angle_alpha   90.00
_cell.angle_beta   90.00
_cell.angle_gamma   90.00
#
_symmetry.space_group_name_H-M   'P 1'
#
loop_
_entity.id
_entity.type
_entity.pdbx_description
1 polymer ?
#
loop_
_entity_poly.entity_id
_entity_poly.type
_entity_poly.pdbx_seq_one_letter_code
_entity_poly.pdbx_strand_id
1 'polypeptide(L)'
;MPTTGRATREAGKTTRKSLLRAAAEVFAENGESASVAQICQRADAYPNQVTYYFGSKEQLFVEVAGACVLRAGRRAEEAAAGAETVREYTNTLVGTLLGPCARDVELFATAMLLVARRTDLRPLITETLTVLHERGEEALLSTLVRTGWQLRAGIDVEARAFWSAIFGLAVQKAATGADFGYRLEDAVAVVFTNLQIPDEVLDSPLRPVGPLRPVDTDTDTDTDTPSPAAQEA
;
A
#
# COMPACT_ATOMS: atom_id res chain seq x y z
N MET A 1 31.72 32.92 1.09
CA MET A 1 31.07 32.36 2.28
C MET A 1 29.60 32.12 2.00
N PRO A 2 29.14 30.87 1.69
CA PRO A 2 27.73 30.54 1.74
C PRO A 2 27.50 29.20 2.47
N THR A 3 27.79 29.10 3.77
CA THR A 3 27.67 27.86 4.53
C THR A 3 26.50 27.85 5.51
N THR A 4 26.00 29.02 5.93
CA THR A 4 24.97 29.14 6.96
C THR A 4 23.59 28.66 6.50
N GLY A 5 23.19 28.91 5.27
CA GLY A 5 21.86 28.55 4.76
C GLY A 5 21.67 27.04 4.54
N ARG A 6 22.73 26.28 4.24
CA ARG A 6 22.67 24.81 4.07
C ARG A 6 22.54 24.12 5.41
N ALA A 7 23.30 24.53 6.41
CA ALA A 7 23.24 23.98 7.77
C ALA A 7 21.87 24.21 8.42
N THR A 8 21.26 25.38 8.25
CA THR A 8 19.93 25.71 8.75
C THR A 8 18.83 24.86 8.10
N ARG A 9 18.93 24.60 6.78
CA ARG A 9 17.99 23.72 6.07
C ARG A 9 18.11 22.25 6.52
N GLU A 10 19.31 21.75 6.73
CA GLU A 10 19.53 20.39 7.24
C GLU A 10 19.03 20.24 8.69
N ALA A 11 19.28 21.21 9.55
CA ALA A 11 18.72 21.22 10.90
C ALA A 11 17.18 21.21 10.89
N GLY A 12 16.55 21.98 9.99
CA GLY A 12 15.09 22.00 9.84
C GLY A 12 14.52 20.65 9.37
N LYS A 13 15.17 19.98 8.42
CA LYS A 13 14.78 18.64 7.97
C LYS A 13 14.90 17.60 9.10
N THR A 14 15.97 17.69 9.89
CA THR A 14 16.19 16.80 11.03
C THR A 14 15.10 16.96 12.08
N THR A 15 14.74 18.21 12.43
CA THR A 15 13.66 18.50 13.37
C THR A 15 12.31 17.99 12.87
N ARG A 16 11.96 18.24 11.59
CA ARG A 16 10.72 17.73 10.99
C ARG A 16 10.66 16.20 11.04
N LYS A 17 11.76 15.51 10.74
CA LYS A 17 11.84 14.05 10.79
C LYS A 17 11.72 13.51 12.23
N SER A 18 12.34 14.19 13.20
CA SER A 18 12.21 13.84 14.62
C SER A 18 10.77 13.98 15.11
N LEU A 19 10.09 15.07 14.76
CA LEU A 19 8.67 15.30 15.06
C LEU A 19 7.77 14.22 14.44
N LEU A 20 7.96 13.86 13.17
CA LEU A 20 7.19 12.80 12.51
C LEU A 20 7.37 11.46 13.21
N ARG A 21 8.61 11.09 13.59
CA ARG A 21 8.88 9.84 14.30
C ARG A 21 8.22 9.82 15.67
N ALA A 22 8.42 10.87 16.46
CA ALA A 22 7.82 11.00 17.79
C ALA A 22 6.28 11.00 17.72
N ALA A 23 5.72 11.69 16.73
CA ALA A 23 4.27 11.70 16.50
C ALA A 23 3.73 10.31 16.15
N ALA A 24 4.45 9.53 15.33
CA ALA A 24 4.03 8.17 15.00
C ALA A 24 3.95 7.28 16.26
N GLU A 25 4.93 7.37 17.16
CA GLU A 25 4.94 6.63 18.42
C GLU A 25 3.81 7.08 19.34
N VAL A 26 3.64 8.40 19.54
CA VAL A 26 2.62 8.96 20.43
C VAL A 26 1.21 8.70 19.91
N PHE A 27 0.98 8.81 18.60
CA PHE A 27 -0.33 8.48 18.01
C PHE A 27 -0.63 6.97 18.05
N ALA A 28 0.38 6.13 17.91
CA ALA A 28 0.19 4.68 18.08
C ALA A 28 -0.21 4.31 19.52
N GLU A 29 0.30 5.03 20.52
CA GLU A 29 -0.03 4.81 21.93
C GLU A 29 -1.41 5.40 22.31
N ASN A 30 -1.71 6.64 21.85
CA ASN A 30 -2.82 7.45 22.37
C ASN A 30 -3.91 7.78 21.33
N GLY A 31 -3.74 7.38 20.05
CA GLY A 31 -4.67 7.75 18.99
C GLY A 31 -4.85 9.25 18.84
N GLU A 32 -6.07 9.69 18.56
CA GLU A 32 -6.42 11.11 18.42
C GLU A 32 -6.27 11.91 19.73
N SER A 33 -6.28 11.27 20.91
CA SER A 33 -6.12 11.92 22.20
C SER A 33 -4.70 12.39 22.48
N ALA A 34 -3.73 11.99 21.67
CA ALA A 34 -2.35 12.45 21.73
C ALA A 34 -2.25 13.98 21.71
N SER A 35 -1.45 14.55 22.59
CA SER A 35 -1.25 16.00 22.68
C SER A 35 0.03 16.45 21.97
N VAL A 36 0.02 17.68 21.46
CA VAL A 36 1.23 18.31 20.90
C VAL A 36 2.38 18.33 21.92
N ALA A 37 2.06 18.53 23.21
CA ALA A 37 3.06 18.55 24.27
C ALA A 37 3.78 17.20 24.41
N GLN A 38 3.05 16.08 24.37
CA GLN A 38 3.64 14.72 24.40
C GLN A 38 4.56 14.47 23.18
N ILE A 39 4.12 14.87 21.99
CA ILE A 39 4.91 14.75 20.76
C ILE A 39 6.19 15.56 20.87
N CYS A 40 6.09 16.82 21.29
CA CYS A 40 7.24 17.72 21.43
C CYS A 40 8.22 17.22 22.50
N GLN A 41 7.73 16.76 23.63
CA GLN A 41 8.58 16.17 24.67
C GLN A 41 9.38 14.97 24.15
N ARG A 42 8.75 14.08 23.36
CA ARG A 42 9.41 12.91 22.78
C ARG A 42 10.38 13.27 21.66
N ALA A 43 10.10 14.33 20.91
CA ALA A 43 10.93 14.80 19.80
C ALA A 43 12.10 15.71 20.23
N ASP A 44 12.17 16.13 21.50
CA ASP A 44 13.02 17.22 21.98
C ASP A 44 12.82 18.50 21.15
N ALA A 45 11.55 18.91 21.02
CA ALA A 45 11.11 20.00 20.15
C ALA A 45 10.16 20.95 20.89
N TYR A 46 9.91 22.12 20.32
CA TYR A 46 9.00 23.11 20.86
C TYR A 46 7.63 23.08 20.15
N PRO A 47 6.50 23.38 20.85
CA PRO A 47 5.16 23.35 20.25
C PRO A 47 4.97 24.22 18.99
N ASN A 48 5.65 25.37 18.91
CA ASN A 48 5.61 26.24 17.74
C ASN A 48 6.23 25.59 16.49
N GLN A 49 7.11 24.60 16.66
CA GLN A 49 7.70 23.86 15.53
C GLN A 49 6.68 22.92 14.88
N VAL A 50 5.72 22.37 15.64
CA VAL A 50 4.61 21.59 15.04
C VAL A 50 3.77 22.49 14.13
N THR A 51 3.39 23.67 14.60
CA THR A 51 2.65 24.63 13.77
C THR A 51 3.47 25.10 12.57
N TYR A 52 4.76 25.33 12.75
CA TYR A 52 5.66 25.76 11.67
C TYR A 52 5.83 24.72 10.55
N TYR A 53 6.01 23.43 10.91
CA TYR A 53 6.27 22.36 9.93
C TYR A 53 5.02 21.70 9.38
N PHE A 54 3.92 21.69 10.13
CA PHE A 54 2.73 20.91 9.83
C PHE A 54 1.43 21.73 9.85
N GLY A 55 1.47 22.98 10.25
CA GLY A 55 0.27 23.82 10.34
C GLY A 55 -0.62 23.51 11.55
N SER A 56 -1.03 22.25 11.72
CA SER A 56 -1.88 21.80 12.83
C SER A 56 -1.52 20.39 13.33
N LYS A 57 -2.05 20.02 14.51
CA LYS A 57 -1.97 18.67 15.05
C LYS A 57 -2.68 17.65 14.12
N GLU A 58 -3.83 18.05 13.60
CA GLU A 58 -4.64 17.22 12.70
C GLU A 58 -3.90 16.96 11.39
N GLN A 59 -3.24 17.95 10.82
CA GLN A 59 -2.42 17.74 9.62
C GLN A 59 -1.23 16.80 9.91
N LEU A 60 -0.53 17.02 11.03
CA LEU A 60 0.54 16.10 11.47
C LEU A 60 0.01 14.67 11.65
N PHE A 61 -1.19 14.51 12.23
CA PHE A 61 -1.84 13.22 12.41
C PHE A 61 -2.09 12.53 11.07
N VAL A 62 -2.66 13.22 10.09
CA VAL A 62 -2.95 12.68 8.75
C VAL A 62 -1.67 12.31 8.01
N GLU A 63 -0.63 13.15 8.05
CA GLU A 63 0.67 12.84 7.44
C GLU A 63 1.32 11.58 8.06
N VAL A 64 1.27 11.47 9.39
CA VAL A 64 1.79 10.30 10.11
C VAL A 64 1.00 9.04 9.76
N ALA A 65 -0.32 9.11 9.80
CA ALA A 65 -1.20 7.98 9.49
C ALA A 65 -0.97 7.47 8.06
N GLY A 66 -0.84 8.38 7.09
CA GLY A 66 -0.49 8.03 5.71
C GLY A 66 0.86 7.33 5.60
N ALA A 67 1.90 7.88 6.24
CA ALA A 67 3.22 7.25 6.25
C ALA A 67 3.21 5.86 6.92
N CYS A 68 2.41 5.67 7.97
CA CYS A 68 2.25 4.41 8.68
C CYS A 68 1.61 3.34 7.80
N VAL A 69 0.47 3.63 7.15
CA VAL A 69 -0.22 2.65 6.30
C VAL A 69 0.58 2.30 5.06
N LEU A 70 1.29 3.23 4.44
CA LEU A 70 2.19 2.95 3.33
C LEU A 70 3.35 2.03 3.76
N ARG A 71 3.86 2.20 4.96
CA ARG A 71 4.86 1.30 5.55
C ARG A 71 4.27 -0.08 5.84
N ALA A 72 3.03 -0.14 6.34
CA ALA A 72 2.32 -1.38 6.59
C ALA A 72 2.14 -2.20 5.31
N GLY A 73 1.72 -1.56 4.21
CA GLY A 73 1.62 -2.20 2.90
C GLY A 73 2.94 -2.82 2.43
N ARG A 74 4.04 -2.04 2.46
CA ARG A 74 5.37 -2.56 2.10
C ARG A 74 5.80 -3.76 2.96
N ARG A 75 5.59 -3.69 4.28
CA ARG A 75 5.92 -4.79 5.19
C ARG A 75 5.11 -6.05 4.89
N ALA A 76 3.86 -5.90 4.53
CA ALA A 76 3.00 -7.01 4.16
C ALA A 76 3.48 -7.67 2.85
N GLU A 77 3.82 -6.88 1.84
CA GLU A 77 4.40 -7.36 0.58
C GLU A 77 5.76 -8.05 0.79
N GLU A 78 6.65 -7.46 1.59
CA GLU A 78 7.94 -8.05 1.95
C GLU A 78 7.76 -9.40 2.66
N ALA A 79 6.82 -9.49 3.60
CA ALA A 79 6.50 -10.72 4.31
C ALA A 79 5.96 -11.82 3.38
N ALA A 80 5.16 -11.42 2.38
CA ALA A 80 4.53 -12.34 1.43
C ALA A 80 5.42 -12.70 0.22
N ALA A 81 6.58 -12.05 0.05
CA ALA A 81 7.43 -12.21 -1.13
C ALA A 81 7.90 -13.64 -1.40
N GLY A 82 8.01 -14.47 -0.36
CA GLY A 82 8.41 -15.88 -0.44
C GLY A 82 7.27 -16.87 -0.60
N ALA A 83 6.02 -16.41 -0.72
CA ALA A 83 4.85 -17.29 -0.84
C ALA A 83 4.90 -18.13 -2.12
N GLU A 84 4.56 -19.41 -1.99
CA GLU A 84 4.56 -20.38 -3.09
C GLU A 84 3.23 -20.43 -3.83
N THR A 85 2.12 -20.03 -3.17
CA THR A 85 0.76 -20.04 -3.74
C THR A 85 0.07 -18.70 -3.52
N VAL A 86 -0.99 -18.44 -4.29
CA VAL A 86 -1.84 -17.24 -4.12
C VAL A 86 -2.49 -17.22 -2.73
N ARG A 87 -2.90 -18.40 -2.25
CA ARG A 87 -3.48 -18.56 -0.91
C ARG A 87 -2.50 -18.13 0.18
N GLU A 88 -1.28 -18.64 0.14
CA GLU A 88 -0.23 -18.29 1.09
C GLU A 88 0.13 -16.81 1.03
N TYR A 89 0.27 -16.27 -0.18
CA TYR A 89 0.53 -14.85 -0.40
C TYR A 89 -0.55 -13.98 0.24
N THR A 90 -1.83 -14.25 -0.04
CA THR A 90 -2.95 -13.48 0.49
C THR A 90 -3.09 -13.64 2.01
N ASN A 91 -2.92 -14.86 2.54
CA ASN A 91 -2.93 -15.12 3.98
C ASN A 91 -1.86 -14.29 4.70
N THR A 92 -0.65 -14.24 4.14
CA THR A 92 0.47 -13.49 4.71
C THR A 92 0.26 -11.99 4.63
N LEU A 93 -0.26 -11.48 3.50
CA LEU A 93 -0.63 -10.06 3.34
C LEU A 93 -1.67 -9.64 4.38
N VAL A 94 -2.81 -10.32 4.40
CA VAL A 94 -3.92 -10.01 5.30
C VAL A 94 -3.49 -10.19 6.76
N GLY A 95 -2.77 -11.28 7.06
CA GLY A 95 -2.26 -11.55 8.40
C GLY A 95 -1.30 -10.48 8.90
N THR A 96 -0.45 -9.96 8.04
CA THR A 96 0.48 -8.88 8.39
C THR A 96 -0.25 -7.55 8.60
N LEU A 97 -1.19 -7.20 7.71
CA LEU A 97 -1.94 -5.94 7.78
C LEU A 97 -2.87 -5.89 9.00
N LEU A 98 -3.58 -6.98 9.30
CA LEU A 98 -4.55 -7.06 10.41
C LEU A 98 -3.96 -7.63 11.72
N GLY A 99 -2.69 -8.02 11.70
CA GLY A 99 -1.90 -8.47 12.85
C GLY A 99 -0.84 -7.44 13.27
N PRO A 100 0.44 -7.67 12.93
CA PRO A 100 1.54 -6.79 13.37
C PRO A 100 1.39 -5.33 12.92
N CYS A 101 0.70 -5.06 11.80
CA CYS A 101 0.47 -3.72 11.26
C CYS A 101 -0.94 -3.18 11.52
N ALA A 102 -1.78 -3.89 12.28
CA ALA A 102 -3.19 -3.50 12.50
C ALA A 102 -3.31 -2.05 13.00
N ARG A 103 -2.44 -1.64 13.93
CA ARG A 103 -2.45 -0.28 14.48
C ARG A 103 -2.18 0.80 13.43
N ASP A 104 -1.28 0.54 12.48
CA ASP A 104 -0.96 1.45 11.37
C ASP A 104 -2.17 1.59 10.43
N VAL A 105 -2.90 0.50 10.16
CA VAL A 105 -4.11 0.47 9.34
C VAL A 105 -5.27 1.21 10.04
N GLU A 106 -5.49 0.94 11.31
CA GLU A 106 -6.51 1.61 12.15
C GLU A 106 -6.28 3.12 12.23
N LEU A 107 -5.02 3.53 12.39
CA LEU A 107 -4.65 4.94 12.45
C LEU A 107 -5.03 5.68 11.17
N PHE A 108 -4.80 5.06 10.01
CA PHE A 108 -5.17 5.66 8.73
C PHE A 108 -6.69 5.65 8.50
N ALA A 109 -7.39 4.61 8.90
CA ALA A 109 -8.86 4.59 8.88
C ALA A 109 -9.45 5.74 9.73
N THR A 110 -8.89 5.97 10.91
CA THR A 110 -9.26 7.11 11.77
C THR A 110 -8.97 8.45 11.09
N ALA A 111 -7.82 8.59 10.41
CA ALA A 111 -7.48 9.80 9.67
C ALA A 111 -8.46 10.08 8.53
N MET A 112 -8.93 9.07 7.81
CA MET A 112 -9.98 9.23 6.78
C MET A 112 -11.28 9.78 7.37
N LEU A 113 -11.70 9.30 8.54
CA LEU A 113 -12.90 9.80 9.23
C LEU A 113 -12.74 11.23 9.74
N LEU A 114 -11.55 11.59 10.24
CA LEU A 114 -11.23 12.97 10.63
C LEU A 114 -11.35 13.91 9.42
N VAL A 115 -10.77 13.53 8.28
CA VAL A 115 -10.73 14.35 7.06
C VAL A 115 -12.12 14.50 6.43
N ALA A 116 -13.07 13.63 6.71
CA ALA A 116 -14.46 13.84 6.31
C ALA A 116 -15.04 15.17 6.85
N ARG A 117 -14.53 15.63 8.01
CA ARG A 117 -14.90 16.90 8.65
C ARG A 117 -13.88 18.03 8.41
N ARG A 118 -12.69 17.73 7.95
CA ARG A 118 -11.58 18.65 7.67
C ARG A 118 -11.18 18.57 6.20
N THR A 119 -12.04 19.16 5.38
CA THR A 119 -11.93 19.08 3.90
C THR A 119 -10.64 19.69 3.33
N ASP A 120 -10.01 20.58 4.07
CA ASP A 120 -8.71 21.17 3.76
C ASP A 120 -7.56 20.14 3.75
N LEU A 121 -7.71 19.02 4.47
CA LEU A 121 -6.73 17.92 4.54
C LEU A 121 -6.98 16.78 3.54
N ARG A 122 -8.04 16.86 2.73
CA ARG A 122 -8.37 15.83 1.70
C ARG A 122 -7.21 15.49 0.78
N PRO A 123 -6.40 16.43 0.29
CA PRO A 123 -5.29 16.11 -0.60
C PRO A 123 -4.32 15.08 -0.02
N LEU A 124 -4.03 15.12 1.28
CA LEU A 124 -3.14 14.18 1.95
C LEU A 124 -3.67 12.74 1.95
N ILE A 125 -4.97 12.57 2.20
CA ILE A 125 -5.62 11.26 2.12
C ILE A 125 -5.66 10.76 0.69
N THR A 126 -6.02 11.63 -0.26
CA THR A 126 -6.10 11.26 -1.68
C THR A 126 -4.75 10.79 -2.19
N GLU A 127 -3.66 11.51 -1.90
CA GLU A 127 -2.30 11.12 -2.27
C GLU A 127 -1.94 9.75 -1.69
N THR A 128 -2.21 9.53 -0.40
CA THR A 128 -1.92 8.24 0.24
C THR A 128 -2.71 7.09 -0.39
N LEU A 129 -4.02 7.28 -0.63
CA LEU A 129 -4.87 6.26 -1.27
C LEU A 129 -4.43 5.98 -2.70
N THR A 130 -4.03 7.00 -3.46
CA THR A 130 -3.49 6.82 -4.82
C THR A 130 -2.29 5.88 -4.79
N VAL A 131 -1.31 6.14 -3.92
CA VAL A 131 -0.12 5.28 -3.80
C VAL A 131 -0.48 3.86 -3.35
N LEU A 132 -1.43 3.69 -2.43
CA LEU A 132 -1.88 2.36 -1.99
C LEU A 132 -2.54 1.58 -3.13
N HIS A 133 -3.40 2.25 -3.92
CA HIS A 133 -4.08 1.63 -5.04
C HIS A 133 -3.10 1.25 -6.15
N GLU A 134 -2.20 2.15 -6.55
CA GLU A 134 -1.17 1.89 -7.57
C GLU A 134 -0.31 0.67 -7.19
N ARG A 135 0.15 0.58 -5.93
CA ARG A 135 0.89 -0.59 -5.45
C ARG A 135 0.05 -1.86 -5.41
N GLY A 136 -1.22 -1.75 -5.05
CA GLY A 136 -2.16 -2.86 -5.12
C GLY A 136 -2.36 -3.38 -6.55
N GLU A 137 -2.43 -2.47 -7.52
CA GLU A 137 -2.50 -2.81 -8.95
C GLU A 137 -1.23 -3.53 -9.42
N GLU A 138 -0.04 -3.04 -9.03
CA GLU A 138 1.25 -3.69 -9.33
C GLU A 138 1.32 -5.12 -8.76
N ALA A 139 0.90 -5.32 -7.51
CA ALA A 139 0.87 -6.62 -6.86
C ALA A 139 -0.11 -7.59 -7.53
N LEU A 140 -1.32 -7.10 -7.87
CA LEU A 140 -2.31 -7.87 -8.62
C LEU A 140 -1.81 -8.24 -10.01
N LEU A 141 -1.24 -7.29 -10.75
CA LEU A 141 -0.68 -7.55 -12.08
C LEU A 141 0.39 -8.62 -12.03
N SER A 142 1.30 -8.55 -11.05
CA SER A 142 2.30 -9.60 -10.83
C SER A 142 1.67 -10.98 -10.61
N THR A 143 0.59 -11.05 -9.82
CA THR A 143 -0.14 -12.30 -9.57
C THR A 143 -0.81 -12.82 -10.83
N LEU A 144 -1.46 -11.96 -11.62
CA LEU A 144 -2.11 -12.32 -12.88
C LEU A 144 -1.11 -12.91 -13.88
N VAL A 145 0.05 -12.27 -14.04
CA VAL A 145 1.12 -12.74 -14.95
C VAL A 145 1.66 -14.12 -14.51
N ARG A 146 1.76 -14.34 -13.20
CA ARG A 146 2.31 -15.57 -12.63
C ARG A 146 1.34 -16.76 -12.68
N THR A 147 0.04 -16.51 -12.61
CA THR A 147 -1.02 -17.53 -12.51
C THR A 147 -1.84 -17.71 -13.78
N GLY A 148 -1.91 -16.69 -14.62
CA GLY A 148 -2.85 -16.65 -15.76
C GLY A 148 -4.30 -16.36 -15.35
N TRP A 149 -4.54 -15.99 -14.08
CA TRP A 149 -5.86 -15.59 -13.60
C TRP A 149 -6.38 -14.37 -14.37
N GLN A 150 -7.67 -14.34 -14.63
CA GLN A 150 -8.34 -13.20 -15.27
C GLN A 150 -9.30 -12.54 -14.30
N LEU A 151 -9.18 -11.22 -14.15
CA LEU A 151 -10.08 -10.43 -13.32
C LEU A 151 -11.44 -10.27 -13.99
N ARG A 152 -12.48 -10.11 -13.18
CA ARG A 152 -13.83 -9.79 -13.64
C ARG A 152 -14.05 -8.29 -13.82
N ALA A 153 -13.36 -7.48 -13.01
CA ALA A 153 -13.37 -6.03 -13.09
C ALA A 153 -12.01 -5.49 -13.53
N GLY A 154 -11.91 -4.18 -13.69
CA GLY A 154 -10.62 -3.53 -13.92
C GLY A 154 -9.69 -3.71 -12.71
N ILE A 155 -8.38 -3.78 -12.96
CA ILE A 155 -7.36 -3.98 -11.93
C ILE A 155 -7.42 -2.89 -10.84
N ASP A 156 -7.78 -1.65 -11.24
CA ASP A 156 -7.98 -0.51 -10.34
C ASP A 156 -9.16 -0.72 -9.38
N VAL A 157 -10.23 -1.37 -9.85
CA VAL A 157 -11.40 -1.72 -9.01
C VAL A 157 -11.04 -2.79 -8.00
N GLU A 158 -10.30 -3.83 -8.42
CA GLU A 158 -9.88 -4.92 -7.55
C GLU A 158 -8.89 -4.45 -6.48
N ALA A 159 -7.94 -3.58 -6.82
CA ALA A 159 -7.02 -2.98 -5.83
C ALA A 159 -7.78 -2.15 -4.78
N ARG A 160 -8.78 -1.38 -5.21
CA ARG A 160 -9.65 -0.63 -4.28
C ARG A 160 -10.50 -1.56 -3.44
N ALA A 161 -11.02 -2.66 -4.01
CA ALA A 161 -11.81 -3.65 -3.30
C ALA A 161 -10.98 -4.30 -2.17
N PHE A 162 -9.73 -4.67 -2.44
CA PHE A 162 -8.80 -5.18 -1.43
C PHE A 162 -8.64 -4.22 -0.26
N TRP A 163 -8.25 -2.97 -0.52
CA TRP A 163 -8.03 -1.98 0.54
C TRP A 163 -9.32 -1.63 1.29
N SER A 164 -10.46 -1.61 0.61
CA SER A 164 -11.78 -1.41 1.25
C SER A 164 -12.10 -2.53 2.23
N ALA A 165 -11.81 -3.78 1.88
CA ALA A 165 -11.97 -4.93 2.79
C ALA A 165 -11.03 -4.80 4.00
N ILE A 166 -9.74 -4.49 3.79
CA ILE A 166 -8.75 -4.33 4.87
C ILE A 166 -9.17 -3.22 5.84
N PHE A 167 -9.54 -2.04 5.35
CA PHE A 167 -9.99 -0.95 6.23
C PHE A 167 -11.30 -1.29 6.95
N GLY A 168 -12.25 -1.92 6.26
CA GLY A 168 -13.50 -2.37 6.87
C GLY A 168 -13.27 -3.36 8.01
N LEU A 169 -12.43 -4.37 7.79
CA LEU A 169 -12.06 -5.36 8.80
C LEU A 169 -11.30 -4.73 9.99
N ALA A 170 -10.35 -3.82 9.71
CA ALA A 170 -9.59 -3.13 10.74
C ALA A 170 -10.50 -2.28 11.65
N VAL A 171 -11.43 -1.52 11.07
CA VAL A 171 -12.39 -0.69 11.82
C VAL A 171 -13.32 -1.57 12.67
N GLN A 172 -13.85 -2.66 12.11
CA GLN A 172 -14.72 -3.59 12.86
C GLN A 172 -13.96 -4.21 14.02
N LYS A 173 -12.73 -4.69 13.80
CA LYS A 173 -11.88 -5.26 14.85
C LYS A 173 -11.57 -4.24 15.95
N ALA A 174 -11.25 -3.01 15.60
CA ALA A 174 -10.98 -1.93 16.56
C ALA A 174 -12.23 -1.58 17.39
N ALA A 175 -13.42 -1.61 16.78
CA ALA A 175 -14.67 -1.26 17.43
C ALA A 175 -15.19 -2.35 18.37
N THR A 176 -14.92 -3.63 18.07
CA THR A 176 -15.48 -4.78 18.80
C THR A 176 -14.51 -5.46 19.76
N GLY A 177 -13.21 -5.17 19.62
CA GLY A 177 -12.16 -5.81 20.41
C GLY A 177 -11.95 -7.29 20.06
N ALA A 178 -11.25 -8.01 20.95
CA ALA A 178 -10.90 -9.42 20.75
C ALA A 178 -12.12 -10.37 20.80
N ASP A 179 -13.22 -9.94 21.41
CA ASP A 179 -14.39 -10.79 21.68
C ASP A 179 -15.29 -11.02 20.47
N PHE A 180 -15.20 -10.21 19.42
CA PHE A 180 -16.03 -10.37 18.22
C PHE A 180 -15.46 -11.36 17.20
N GLY A 181 -14.37 -12.07 17.56
CA GLY A 181 -14.04 -13.33 16.92
C GLY A 181 -13.69 -13.31 15.44
N TYR A 182 -13.19 -12.20 14.88
CA TYR A 182 -12.53 -12.28 13.58
C TYR A 182 -11.21 -13.06 13.73
N ARG A 183 -11.27 -14.36 13.46
CA ARG A 183 -10.07 -15.14 13.26
C ARG A 183 -9.43 -14.71 11.93
N LEU A 184 -8.12 -14.92 11.81
CA LEU A 184 -7.41 -14.58 10.56
C LEU A 184 -8.05 -15.24 9.33
N GLU A 185 -8.50 -16.49 9.49
CA GLU A 185 -9.15 -17.23 8.40
C GLU A 185 -10.44 -16.56 7.92
N ASP A 186 -11.23 -15.99 8.85
CA ASP A 186 -12.46 -15.27 8.49
C ASP A 186 -12.13 -13.98 7.72
N ALA A 187 -11.11 -13.23 8.14
CA ALA A 187 -10.66 -12.04 7.45
C ALA A 187 -10.14 -12.34 6.04
N VAL A 188 -9.38 -13.41 5.90
CA VAL A 188 -8.89 -13.88 4.60
C VAL A 188 -10.04 -14.33 3.70
N ALA A 189 -11.02 -15.05 4.25
CA ALA A 189 -12.22 -15.46 3.51
C ALA A 189 -13.01 -14.25 2.99
N VAL A 190 -13.12 -13.17 3.78
CA VAL A 190 -13.73 -11.91 3.32
C VAL A 190 -12.97 -11.33 2.13
N VAL A 191 -11.64 -11.31 2.17
CA VAL A 191 -10.82 -10.80 1.06
C VAL A 191 -10.98 -11.66 -0.19
N PHE A 192 -10.92 -13.00 -0.08
CA PHE A 192 -11.13 -13.90 -1.21
C PHE A 192 -12.51 -13.75 -1.84
N THR A 193 -13.55 -13.65 -1.01
CA THR A 193 -14.93 -13.42 -1.47
C THR A 193 -15.06 -12.08 -2.19
N ASN A 194 -14.42 -11.04 -1.65
CA ASN A 194 -14.48 -9.69 -2.20
C ASN A 194 -13.77 -9.60 -3.56
N LEU A 195 -12.59 -10.22 -3.69
CA LEU A 195 -11.82 -10.29 -4.93
C LEU A 195 -12.28 -11.41 -5.88
N GLN A 196 -13.22 -12.24 -5.45
CA GLN A 196 -13.75 -13.36 -6.23
C GLN A 196 -12.66 -14.25 -6.86
N ILE A 197 -11.60 -14.53 -6.09
CA ILE A 197 -10.50 -15.39 -6.55
C ILE A 197 -11.01 -16.83 -6.65
N PRO A 198 -10.95 -17.48 -7.83
CA PRO A 198 -11.36 -18.87 -7.99
C PRO A 198 -10.51 -19.84 -7.15
N ASP A 199 -11.11 -20.91 -6.64
CA ASP A 199 -10.38 -21.90 -5.81
C ASP A 199 -9.18 -22.50 -6.52
N GLU A 200 -9.29 -22.78 -7.82
CA GLU A 200 -8.19 -23.30 -8.64
C GLU A 200 -7.03 -22.30 -8.76
N VAL A 201 -7.29 -21.00 -8.63
CA VAL A 201 -6.24 -19.95 -8.63
C VAL A 201 -5.58 -19.86 -7.27
N LEU A 202 -6.33 -20.05 -6.19
CA LEU A 202 -5.78 -19.95 -4.82
C LEU A 202 -4.62 -20.92 -4.58
N ASP A 203 -4.72 -22.12 -5.10
CA ASP A 203 -3.70 -23.16 -4.93
C ASP A 203 -2.70 -23.21 -6.11
N SER A 204 -2.84 -22.27 -7.05
CA SER A 204 -1.90 -22.13 -8.15
C SER A 204 -0.51 -21.71 -7.66
N PRO A 205 0.56 -22.35 -8.17
CA PRO A 205 1.91 -21.93 -7.80
C PRO A 205 2.24 -20.56 -8.36
N LEU A 206 2.81 -19.71 -7.51
CA LEU A 206 3.37 -18.42 -7.90
C LEU A 206 4.74 -18.66 -8.55
N ARG A 207 4.74 -18.98 -9.85
CA ARG A 207 5.98 -19.21 -10.61
C ARG A 207 6.86 -17.96 -10.61
N PRO A 208 8.19 -18.09 -10.47
CA PRO A 208 9.10 -16.97 -10.70
C PRO A 208 8.87 -16.43 -12.11
N VAL A 209 8.78 -15.12 -12.25
CA VAL A 209 8.78 -14.48 -13.57
C VAL A 209 10.18 -14.68 -14.12
N GLY A 210 10.34 -15.64 -15.04
CA GLY A 210 11.59 -15.80 -15.78
C GLY A 210 11.91 -14.54 -16.58
N PRO A 211 13.18 -14.27 -16.93
CA PRO A 211 13.50 -13.15 -17.79
C PRO A 211 12.64 -13.22 -19.04
N LEU A 212 12.00 -12.11 -19.40
CA LEU A 212 11.22 -11.98 -20.62
C LEU A 212 12.08 -12.49 -21.78
N ARG A 213 11.64 -13.58 -22.43
CA ARG A 213 12.28 -14.01 -23.67
C ARG A 213 12.20 -12.86 -24.66
N PRO A 214 13.30 -12.48 -25.31
CA PRO A 214 13.23 -11.57 -26.45
C PRO A 214 12.18 -12.12 -27.41
N VAL A 215 11.29 -11.26 -27.88
CA VAL A 215 10.40 -11.61 -28.99
C VAL A 215 11.32 -11.84 -30.18
N ASP A 216 11.48 -13.10 -30.58
CA ASP A 216 12.16 -13.44 -31.82
C ASP A 216 11.38 -12.78 -32.96
N THR A 217 11.90 -11.65 -33.43
CA THR A 217 11.44 -10.99 -34.64
C THR A 217 12.10 -11.68 -35.85
N ASP A 218 11.90 -13.00 -35.97
CA ASP A 218 12.13 -13.67 -37.23
C ASP A 218 10.92 -13.41 -38.14
N THR A 219 11.00 -12.29 -38.81
CA THR A 219 10.19 -12.02 -39.99
C THR A 219 10.82 -12.85 -41.10
N ASP A 220 10.32 -14.08 -41.29
CA ASP A 220 10.50 -14.84 -42.52
C ASP A 220 9.92 -14.00 -43.67
N THR A 221 10.79 -13.23 -44.30
CA THR A 221 10.57 -12.68 -45.62
C THR A 221 10.83 -13.79 -46.61
N ASP A 222 9.82 -14.64 -46.81
CA ASP A 222 9.76 -15.58 -47.96
C ASP A 222 9.55 -14.72 -49.21
N THR A 223 10.64 -14.32 -49.84
CA THR A 223 10.68 -13.78 -51.18
C THR A 223 10.53 -14.92 -52.17
N ASP A 224 9.29 -15.28 -52.47
CA ASP A 224 8.95 -16.14 -53.60
C ASP A 224 9.19 -15.37 -54.88
N THR A 225 10.33 -15.60 -55.51
CA THR A 225 10.69 -15.07 -56.82
C THR A 225 10.13 -16.03 -57.89
N PRO A 226 9.15 -15.62 -58.69
CA PRO A 226 8.71 -16.48 -59.80
C PRO A 226 9.79 -16.51 -60.91
N SER A 227 10.25 -17.73 -61.18
CA SER A 227 11.11 -18.06 -62.29
C SER A 227 10.41 -17.80 -63.64
N PRO A 228 11.05 -17.14 -64.60
CA PRO A 228 10.50 -17.01 -65.96
C PRO A 228 10.77 -18.25 -66.79
N ALA A 229 9.71 -19.01 -67.10
CA ALA A 229 9.82 -20.09 -68.07
C ALA A 229 9.21 -19.68 -69.43
N ALA A 230 10.10 -19.56 -70.38
CA ALA A 230 10.02 -19.90 -71.79
C ALA A 230 8.71 -19.69 -72.54
N GLN A 231 8.66 -18.66 -73.35
CA GLN A 231 7.95 -18.68 -74.63
C GLN A 231 8.78 -19.43 -75.63
N GLU A 232 8.19 -20.48 -76.26
CA GLU A 232 8.41 -20.88 -77.65
C GLU A 232 7.36 -21.90 -78.07
N ALA A 233 6.65 -21.55 -79.16
CA ALA A 233 5.93 -22.22 -80.22
C ALA A 233 4.45 -21.88 -80.31
#